data_a07801ba632ef41099793a83257fe777
#
_entry.id   a07801ba632ef41099793a83257fe777
#
_cell.length_a   1.000
_cell.length_b   1.000
_cell.length_c   1.000
_cell.angle_alpha   90.00
_cell.angle_beta   90.00
_cell.angle_gamma   90.00
#
_symmetry.space_group_name_H-M   'P 1'
#
loop_
_entity.id
_entity.type
_entity.pdbx_description
1 polymer ?
#
loop_
_entity_poly.entity_id
_entity_poly.type
_entity_poly.pdbx_seq_one_letter_code
_entity_poly.pdbx_strand_id
1 'polypeptide(L)'
;MMEEELKDKLKEVLKDKRYLQVLQHLKKANVDYGKSIMLNTKIPIQEVVDILDKLEALGLIERVHGATLKNTEAKFKLSSEVHKHHTYYRLTREGDHLLRNLDEKELIKAYIDLVKNDDLAKDILRLAEDLNADHALTYAKLTHKTLEEVTPKLEELERMGLLEEAKVKIIKFGDRKSKPKKETRTHHKYYGLSRIGELVVREMKRRGIIPK
;
A
#
# COMPACT_ATOMS: atom_id res chain seq x y z
N MET A 1 -20.38 -13.02 -1.29
CA MET A 1 -19.12 -13.68 -1.67
C MET A 1 -18.58 -12.99 -2.90
N MET A 2 -17.31 -12.67 -2.92
CA MET A 2 -16.67 -11.97 -4.05
C MET A 2 -16.40 -12.97 -5.18
N GLU A 3 -16.76 -12.62 -6.42
CA GLU A 3 -16.48 -13.44 -7.59
C GLU A 3 -14.96 -13.57 -7.82
N GLU A 4 -14.51 -14.65 -8.46
CA GLU A 4 -13.09 -14.96 -8.66
C GLU A 4 -12.36 -13.85 -9.43
N GLU A 5 -12.99 -13.31 -10.48
CA GLU A 5 -12.44 -12.19 -11.24
C GLU A 5 -12.21 -10.95 -10.36
N LEU A 6 -13.13 -10.66 -9.46
CA LEU A 6 -13.00 -9.52 -8.56
C LEU A 6 -11.90 -9.75 -7.51
N LYS A 7 -11.71 -10.98 -7.06
CA LYS A 7 -10.58 -11.36 -6.19
C LYS A 7 -9.24 -11.16 -6.88
N ASP A 8 -9.13 -11.48 -8.16
CA ASP A 8 -7.92 -11.25 -8.93
C ASP A 8 -7.63 -9.75 -9.10
N LYS A 9 -8.65 -8.94 -9.33
CA LYS A 9 -8.51 -7.48 -9.34
C LYS A 9 -8.11 -6.93 -7.98
N LEU A 10 -8.65 -7.47 -6.90
CA LEU A 10 -8.24 -7.10 -5.54
C LEU A 10 -6.76 -7.38 -5.30
N LYS A 11 -6.24 -8.53 -5.74
CA LYS A 11 -4.80 -8.83 -5.64
C LYS A 11 -3.94 -7.82 -6.39
N GLU A 12 -4.35 -7.39 -7.59
CA GLU A 12 -3.67 -6.32 -8.32
C GLU A 12 -3.68 -4.99 -7.57
N VAL A 13 -4.79 -4.62 -6.97
CA VAL A 13 -4.93 -3.42 -6.14
C VAL A 13 -4.03 -3.48 -4.91
N LEU A 14 -3.92 -4.63 -4.26
CA LEU A 14 -3.13 -4.80 -3.03
C LEU A 14 -1.62 -4.84 -3.24
N LYS A 15 -1.14 -4.93 -4.48
CA LYS A 15 0.30 -4.81 -4.81
C LYS A 15 0.88 -3.44 -4.44
N ASP A 16 0.05 -2.42 -4.35
CA ASP A 16 0.42 -1.09 -3.90
C ASP A 16 -0.72 -0.49 -3.06
N LYS A 17 -0.43 -0.22 -1.79
CA LYS A 17 -1.39 0.36 -0.84
C LYS A 17 -2.07 1.65 -1.32
N ARG A 18 -1.42 2.39 -2.22
CA ARG A 18 -1.93 3.66 -2.76
C ARG A 18 -3.15 3.45 -3.65
N TYR A 19 -3.25 2.32 -4.34
CA TYR A 19 -4.45 1.99 -5.14
C TYR A 19 -5.70 1.91 -4.26
N LEU A 20 -5.62 1.20 -3.16
CA LEU A 20 -6.74 1.10 -2.22
C LEU A 20 -7.06 2.46 -1.59
N GLN A 21 -6.04 3.26 -1.28
CA GLN A 21 -6.21 4.61 -0.75
C GLN A 21 -6.98 5.52 -1.71
N VAL A 22 -6.66 5.47 -3.00
CA VAL A 22 -7.38 6.24 -4.03
C VAL A 22 -8.82 5.75 -4.20
N LEU A 23 -9.05 4.44 -4.22
CA LEU A 23 -10.41 3.88 -4.28
C LEU A 23 -11.26 4.30 -3.08
N GLN A 24 -10.71 4.24 -1.88
CA GLN A 24 -11.40 4.68 -0.66
C GLN A 24 -11.68 6.18 -0.67
N HIS A 25 -10.77 6.98 -1.20
CA HIS A 25 -11.00 8.42 -1.38
C HIS A 25 -12.17 8.68 -2.34
N LEU A 26 -12.21 8.02 -3.49
CA LEU A 26 -13.29 8.15 -4.47
C LEU A 26 -14.64 7.66 -3.90
N LYS A 27 -14.61 6.66 -3.02
CA LYS A 27 -15.83 6.23 -2.30
C LYS A 27 -16.42 7.34 -1.45
N LYS A 28 -15.57 8.13 -0.80
CA LYS A 28 -16.00 9.26 0.05
C LYS A 28 -16.40 10.50 -0.78
N ALA A 29 -15.61 10.81 -1.80
CA ALA A 29 -15.77 12.01 -2.61
C ALA A 29 -16.87 11.86 -3.68
N ASN A 30 -17.29 10.64 -4.00
CA ASN A 30 -18.14 10.25 -5.13
C ASN A 30 -17.52 10.52 -6.49
N VAL A 31 -17.07 11.74 -6.77
CA VAL A 31 -16.39 12.16 -8.00
C VAL A 31 -15.23 13.07 -7.62
N ASP A 32 -14.06 12.83 -8.17
CA ASP A 32 -12.90 13.71 -7.96
C ASP A 32 -11.91 13.63 -9.15
N TYR A 33 -10.92 14.51 -9.14
CA TYR A 33 -9.90 14.63 -10.19
C TYR A 33 -8.48 14.60 -9.60
N GLY A 34 -7.49 14.31 -10.47
CA GLY A 34 -6.13 13.99 -10.04
C GLY A 34 -5.50 14.96 -9.05
N LYS A 35 -5.59 16.28 -9.29
CA LYS A 35 -5.01 17.29 -8.37
C LYS A 35 -5.68 17.29 -7.00
N SER A 36 -6.99 17.14 -6.94
CA SER A 36 -7.73 17.05 -5.67
C SER A 36 -7.38 15.77 -4.93
N ILE A 37 -7.28 14.64 -5.65
CA ILE A 37 -6.84 13.35 -5.07
C ILE A 37 -5.43 13.49 -4.48
N MET A 38 -4.50 14.12 -5.22
CA MET A 38 -3.15 14.41 -4.71
C MET A 38 -3.17 15.19 -3.40
N LEU A 39 -3.98 16.25 -3.32
CA LEU A 39 -4.07 17.08 -2.12
C LEU A 39 -4.63 16.33 -0.91
N ASN A 40 -5.60 15.45 -1.14
CA ASN A 40 -6.26 14.69 -0.07
C ASN A 40 -5.48 13.43 0.35
N THR A 41 -4.79 12.78 -0.57
CA THR A 41 -4.07 11.53 -0.32
C THR A 41 -2.59 11.74 -0.01
N LYS A 42 -2.04 12.91 -0.35
CA LYS A 42 -0.60 13.24 -0.29
C LYS A 42 0.26 12.39 -1.24
N ILE A 43 -0.35 11.74 -2.21
CA ILE A 43 0.36 11.03 -3.28
C ILE A 43 0.77 12.05 -4.35
N PRO A 44 2.03 12.04 -4.83
CA PRO A 44 2.46 12.95 -5.90
C PRO A 44 1.60 12.84 -7.16
N ILE A 45 1.37 13.96 -7.85
CA ILE A 45 0.44 14.02 -8.98
C ILE A 45 0.75 13.01 -10.09
N GLN A 46 2.00 12.80 -10.40
CA GLN A 46 2.39 11.85 -11.45
C GLN A 46 2.01 10.41 -11.06
N GLU A 47 2.20 10.07 -9.80
CA GLU A 47 1.81 8.76 -9.27
C GLU A 47 0.28 8.61 -9.20
N VAL A 48 -0.45 9.68 -8.87
CA VAL A 48 -1.92 9.68 -8.90
C VAL A 48 -2.43 9.39 -10.32
N VAL A 49 -1.84 10.02 -11.34
CA VAL A 49 -2.21 9.77 -12.74
C VAL A 49 -1.99 8.31 -13.12
N ASP A 50 -0.83 7.75 -12.79
CA ASP A 50 -0.50 6.36 -13.08
C ASP A 50 -1.46 5.39 -12.35
N ILE A 51 -1.82 5.68 -11.10
CA ILE A 51 -2.80 4.92 -10.32
C ILE A 51 -4.18 4.97 -10.96
N LEU A 52 -4.64 6.16 -11.37
CA LEU A 52 -5.93 6.34 -12.01
C LEU A 52 -6.00 5.56 -13.34
N ASP A 53 -4.96 5.61 -14.15
CA ASP A 53 -4.88 4.84 -15.40
C ASP A 53 -4.95 3.33 -15.13
N LYS A 54 -4.24 2.84 -14.11
CA LYS A 54 -4.27 1.43 -13.73
C LYS A 54 -5.64 1.00 -13.21
N LEU A 55 -6.26 1.79 -12.35
CA LEU A 55 -7.59 1.50 -11.81
C LEU A 55 -8.68 1.54 -12.89
N GLU A 56 -8.58 2.46 -13.84
CA GLU A 56 -9.47 2.51 -15.01
C GLU A 56 -9.29 1.27 -15.89
N ALA A 57 -8.05 0.85 -16.14
CA ALA A 57 -7.75 -0.38 -16.91
C ALA A 57 -8.30 -1.64 -16.22
N LEU A 58 -8.34 -1.67 -14.89
CA LEU A 58 -8.97 -2.76 -14.12
C LEU A 58 -10.51 -2.68 -14.11
N GLY A 59 -11.10 -1.61 -14.62
CA GLY A 59 -12.55 -1.39 -14.63
C GLY A 59 -13.14 -1.04 -13.26
N LEU A 60 -12.31 -0.60 -12.31
CA LEU A 60 -12.74 -0.24 -10.95
C LEU A 60 -13.17 1.23 -10.83
N ILE A 61 -12.70 2.07 -11.73
CA ILE A 61 -13.10 3.47 -11.87
C ILE A 61 -13.42 3.79 -13.32
N GLU A 62 -14.16 4.85 -13.53
CA GLU A 62 -14.52 5.35 -14.86
C GLU A 62 -14.46 6.87 -14.92
N ARG A 63 -14.24 7.40 -16.11
CA ARG A 63 -14.29 8.84 -16.38
C ARG A 63 -15.71 9.35 -16.34
N VAL A 64 -15.89 10.53 -15.76
CA VAL A 64 -17.19 11.20 -15.69
C VAL A 64 -17.23 12.31 -16.73
N HIS A 65 -18.21 12.25 -17.62
CA HIS A 65 -18.44 13.28 -18.62
C HIS A 65 -19.42 14.35 -18.11
N GLY A 66 -19.27 15.58 -18.59
CA GLY A 66 -19.87 16.82 -18.08
C GLY A 66 -21.36 16.82 -17.70
N ALA A 67 -22.18 15.92 -18.24
CA ALA A 67 -23.63 15.88 -17.93
C ALA A 67 -23.91 15.32 -16.50
N THR A 68 -23.04 14.50 -15.95
CA THR A 68 -23.21 13.85 -14.63
C THR A 68 -22.77 14.76 -13.48
N LEU A 69 -22.02 15.82 -13.76
CA LEU A 69 -21.47 16.73 -12.76
C LEU A 69 -22.45 17.82 -12.28
N LYS A 70 -23.64 17.88 -12.84
CA LYS A 70 -24.62 18.96 -12.55
C LYS A 70 -25.07 19.03 -11.09
N ASN A 71 -24.93 17.97 -10.31
CA ASN A 71 -25.43 17.85 -8.94
C ASN A 71 -24.35 17.60 -7.88
N THR A 72 -23.05 17.74 -8.20
CA THR A 72 -21.95 17.54 -7.27
C THR A 72 -21.21 18.83 -6.98
N GLU A 73 -20.48 18.91 -5.87
CA GLU A 73 -19.60 20.05 -5.55
C GLU A 73 -18.55 20.33 -6.65
N ALA A 74 -18.27 19.35 -7.49
CA ALA A 74 -17.44 19.49 -8.68
C ALA A 74 -18.00 20.53 -9.69
N LYS A 75 -19.29 20.87 -9.61
CA LYS A 75 -19.95 21.88 -10.45
C LYS A 75 -19.25 23.24 -10.42
N PHE A 76 -18.67 23.62 -9.29
CA PHE A 76 -17.99 24.90 -9.15
C PHE A 76 -16.55 24.91 -9.71
N LYS A 77 -16.00 23.74 -10.02
CA LYS A 77 -14.64 23.59 -10.54
C LYS A 77 -14.57 23.51 -12.07
N LEU A 78 -15.71 23.50 -12.75
CA LEU A 78 -15.81 23.38 -14.21
C LEU A 78 -15.75 24.71 -14.96
N SER A 79 -15.55 25.83 -14.28
CA SER A 79 -15.44 27.12 -14.94
C SER A 79 -14.11 27.23 -15.71
N SER A 80 -14.19 27.09 -17.00
CA SER A 80 -13.34 27.69 -18.07
C SER A 80 -11.94 27.12 -18.34
N GLU A 81 -11.40 26.15 -17.63
CA GLU A 81 -10.06 25.60 -17.93
C GLU A 81 -10.10 24.10 -18.22
N VAL A 82 -10.35 23.76 -19.48
CA VAL A 82 -10.19 22.39 -19.99
C VAL A 82 -8.69 22.09 -20.15
N HIS A 83 -7.98 21.92 -19.06
CA HIS A 83 -6.66 21.33 -19.12
C HIS A 83 -6.77 19.80 -18.97
N LYS A 84 -5.93 19.07 -19.69
CA LYS A 84 -5.84 17.59 -19.66
C LYS A 84 -5.68 16.98 -18.26
N HIS A 85 -5.44 17.81 -17.25
CA HIS A 85 -5.31 17.44 -15.84
C HIS A 85 -6.61 17.42 -15.03
N HIS A 86 -7.73 17.78 -15.64
CA HIS A 86 -9.04 17.87 -14.98
C HIS A 86 -10.01 16.79 -15.43
N THR A 87 -9.51 15.58 -15.68
CA THR A 87 -10.37 14.43 -15.89
C THR A 87 -10.94 13.99 -14.56
N TYR A 88 -12.27 13.92 -14.46
CA TYR A 88 -12.98 13.47 -13.27
C TYR A 88 -13.23 11.97 -13.34
N TYR A 89 -13.10 11.32 -12.18
CA TYR A 89 -13.28 9.89 -12.02
C TYR A 89 -14.28 9.58 -10.92
N ARG A 90 -14.97 8.47 -11.07
CA ARG A 90 -15.80 7.87 -10.02
C ARG A 90 -15.60 6.37 -9.99
N LEU A 91 -16.01 5.74 -8.89
CA LEU A 91 -16.06 4.28 -8.85
C LEU A 91 -17.05 3.74 -9.86
N THR A 92 -16.69 2.65 -10.52
CA THR A 92 -17.66 1.83 -11.25
C THR A 92 -18.50 1.04 -10.25
N ARG A 93 -19.56 0.39 -10.73
CA ARG A 93 -20.33 -0.55 -9.92
C ARG A 93 -19.45 -1.67 -9.35
N GLU A 94 -18.49 -2.14 -10.14
CA GLU A 94 -17.54 -3.18 -9.74
C GLU A 94 -16.57 -2.68 -8.66
N GLY A 95 -16.03 -1.46 -8.81
CA GLY A 95 -15.18 -0.83 -7.80
C GLY A 95 -15.90 -0.61 -6.47
N ASP A 96 -17.14 -0.17 -6.52
CA ASP A 96 -17.97 -0.01 -5.32
C ASP A 96 -18.26 -1.37 -4.65
N HIS A 97 -18.57 -2.39 -5.45
CA HIS A 97 -18.81 -3.75 -4.96
C HIS A 97 -17.55 -4.33 -4.28
N LEU A 98 -16.37 -4.14 -4.87
CA LEU A 98 -15.11 -4.55 -4.27
C LEU A 98 -14.92 -3.93 -2.88
N LEU A 99 -15.09 -2.62 -2.74
CA LEU A 99 -14.92 -1.94 -1.47
C LEU A 99 -15.96 -2.34 -0.41
N ARG A 100 -17.21 -2.59 -0.81
CA ARG A 100 -18.26 -3.05 0.11
C ARG A 100 -18.00 -4.42 0.69
N ASN A 101 -17.35 -5.30 -0.07
CA ASN A 101 -17.04 -6.68 0.35
C ASN A 101 -15.64 -6.82 0.96
N LEU A 102 -14.89 -5.74 1.05
CA LEU A 102 -13.54 -5.73 1.59
C LEU A 102 -13.57 -5.40 3.09
N ASP A 103 -13.90 -6.38 3.90
CA ASP A 103 -13.68 -6.31 5.34
C ASP A 103 -12.24 -6.71 5.71
N GLU A 104 -11.88 -6.55 6.97
CA GLU A 104 -10.53 -6.88 7.47
C GLU A 104 -10.17 -8.35 7.21
N LYS A 105 -11.13 -9.25 7.36
CA LYS A 105 -10.93 -10.69 7.15
C LYS A 105 -10.60 -11.02 5.68
N GLU A 106 -11.37 -10.47 4.75
CA GLU A 106 -11.11 -10.63 3.32
C GLU A 106 -9.80 -9.96 2.89
N LEU A 107 -9.46 -8.83 3.47
CA LEU A 107 -8.19 -8.14 3.24
C LEU A 107 -7.00 -9.00 3.67
N ILE A 108 -7.03 -9.54 4.88
CA ILE A 108 -5.98 -10.43 5.40
C ILE A 108 -5.83 -11.67 4.51
N LYS A 109 -6.95 -12.29 4.13
CA LYS A 109 -6.96 -13.46 3.24
C LYS A 109 -6.31 -13.16 1.90
N ALA A 110 -6.64 -12.02 1.28
CA ALA A 110 -6.05 -11.62 0.01
C ALA A 110 -4.55 -11.36 0.11
N TYR A 111 -4.07 -10.73 1.18
CA TYR A 111 -2.63 -10.56 1.42
C TYR A 111 -1.91 -11.90 1.61
N ILE A 112 -2.51 -12.84 2.34
CA ILE A 112 -1.93 -14.17 2.50
C ILE A 112 -1.79 -14.86 1.15
N ASP A 113 -2.80 -14.79 0.30
CA ASP A 113 -2.76 -15.36 -1.05
C ASP A 113 -1.63 -14.76 -1.91
N LEU A 114 -1.29 -13.49 -1.69
CA LEU A 114 -0.19 -12.82 -2.39
C LEU A 114 1.20 -13.29 -1.92
N VAL A 115 1.36 -13.62 -0.65
CA VAL A 115 2.70 -13.88 -0.06
C VAL A 115 2.95 -15.34 0.30
N LYS A 116 1.94 -16.19 0.37
CA LYS A 116 2.04 -17.58 0.85
C LYS A 116 3.02 -18.46 0.07
N ASN A 117 3.24 -18.17 -1.21
CA ASN A 117 4.14 -18.92 -2.09
C ASN A 117 5.50 -18.24 -2.26
N ASP A 118 5.76 -17.15 -1.57
CA ASP A 118 7.03 -16.41 -1.59
C ASP A 118 7.76 -16.67 -0.27
N ASP A 119 8.74 -17.57 -0.29
CA ASP A 119 9.47 -17.97 0.91
C ASP A 119 10.25 -16.81 1.53
N LEU A 120 10.87 -15.96 0.70
CA LEU A 120 11.59 -14.79 1.20
C LEU A 120 10.65 -13.78 1.87
N ALA A 121 9.48 -13.52 1.27
CA ALA A 121 8.48 -12.64 1.87
C ALA A 121 7.98 -13.19 3.22
N LYS A 122 7.72 -14.48 3.31
CA LYS A 122 7.32 -15.14 4.57
C LYS A 122 8.38 -15.04 5.63
N ASP A 123 9.65 -15.29 5.29
CA ASP A 123 10.77 -15.18 6.22
C ASP A 123 10.96 -13.76 6.73
N ILE A 124 10.89 -12.77 5.85
CA ILE A 124 10.99 -11.35 6.22
C ILE A 124 9.85 -10.94 7.15
N LEU A 125 8.61 -11.31 6.85
CA LEU A 125 7.46 -10.97 7.68
C LEU A 125 7.56 -11.61 9.08
N ARG A 126 7.99 -12.86 9.16
CA ARG A 126 8.22 -13.54 10.44
C ARG A 126 9.33 -12.84 11.24
N LEU A 127 10.45 -12.54 10.60
CA LEU A 127 11.57 -11.84 11.26
C LEU A 127 11.19 -10.43 11.70
N ALA A 128 10.38 -9.72 10.93
CA ALA A 128 9.91 -8.38 11.28
C ALA A 128 9.10 -8.37 12.58
N GLU A 129 8.34 -9.42 12.85
CA GLU A 129 7.65 -9.58 14.14
C GLU A 129 8.65 -9.73 15.28
N ASP A 130 9.66 -10.60 15.11
CA ASP A 130 10.66 -10.89 16.15
C ASP A 130 11.59 -9.70 16.42
N LEU A 131 11.99 -9.00 15.36
CA LEU A 131 12.93 -7.87 15.44
C LEU A 131 12.26 -6.56 15.85
N ASN A 132 10.95 -6.48 15.77
CA ASN A 132 10.15 -5.26 15.90
C ASN A 132 10.40 -4.25 14.76
N ALA A 133 11.64 -3.85 14.53
CA ALA A 133 12.08 -3.12 13.33
C ALA A 133 13.59 -3.21 13.17
N ASP A 134 14.06 -3.40 11.95
CA ASP A 134 15.50 -3.41 11.64
C ASP A 134 15.77 -2.99 10.18
N HIS A 135 17.04 -2.82 9.83
CA HIS A 135 17.47 -2.41 8.51
C HIS A 135 17.74 -3.61 7.58
N ALA A 136 17.83 -3.37 6.30
CA ALA A 136 17.95 -4.39 5.26
C ALA A 136 19.12 -5.38 5.49
N LEU A 137 20.26 -4.92 6.02
CA LEU A 137 21.42 -5.79 6.27
C LEU A 137 21.13 -6.86 7.32
N THR A 138 20.35 -6.54 8.36
CA THR A 138 19.95 -7.52 9.37
C THR A 138 19.06 -8.60 8.76
N TYR A 139 18.05 -8.20 7.98
CA TYR A 139 17.19 -9.14 7.25
C TYR A 139 18.00 -10.03 6.30
N ALA A 140 18.96 -9.47 5.57
CA ALA A 140 19.83 -10.24 4.67
C ALA A 140 20.64 -11.31 5.44
N LYS A 141 21.26 -10.93 6.56
CA LYS A 141 22.01 -11.87 7.41
C LYS A 141 21.15 -13.00 7.96
N LEU A 142 19.97 -12.68 8.47
CA LEU A 142 19.08 -13.67 9.09
C LEU A 142 18.36 -14.57 8.10
N THR A 143 18.12 -14.11 6.88
CA THR A 143 17.57 -14.93 5.80
C THR A 143 18.61 -15.70 5.00
N HIS A 144 19.89 -15.47 5.28
CA HIS A 144 21.02 -16.03 4.50
C HIS A 144 20.94 -15.67 3.01
N LYS A 145 20.44 -14.48 2.70
CA LYS A 145 20.31 -13.92 1.35
C LYS A 145 21.21 -12.70 1.18
N THR A 146 21.44 -12.32 -0.06
CA THR A 146 22.19 -11.10 -0.36
C THR A 146 21.36 -9.86 -0.10
N LEU A 147 22.03 -8.74 0.12
CA LEU A 147 21.36 -7.45 0.26
C LEU A 147 20.60 -7.06 -1.01
N GLU A 148 21.11 -7.45 -2.17
CA GLU A 148 20.49 -7.22 -3.49
C GLU A 148 19.18 -8.01 -3.69
N GLU A 149 19.05 -9.17 -3.04
CA GLU A 149 17.80 -9.96 -3.04
C GLU A 149 16.80 -9.44 -2.02
N VAL A 150 17.26 -9.04 -0.85
CA VAL A 150 16.41 -8.67 0.28
C VAL A 150 15.85 -7.26 0.15
N THR A 151 16.64 -6.29 -0.30
CA THR A 151 16.20 -4.89 -0.40
C THR A 151 14.97 -4.71 -1.30
N PRO A 152 14.93 -5.25 -2.53
CA PRO A 152 13.73 -5.16 -3.36
C PRO A 152 12.50 -5.81 -2.72
N LYS A 153 12.68 -6.91 -1.98
CA LYS A 153 11.58 -7.59 -1.31
C LYS A 153 11.04 -6.77 -0.12
N LEU A 154 11.90 -6.13 0.65
CA LEU A 154 11.49 -5.19 1.70
C LEU A 154 10.70 -4.01 1.13
N GLU A 155 11.16 -3.44 0.03
CA GLU A 155 10.48 -2.34 -0.66
C GLU A 155 9.12 -2.79 -1.24
N GLU A 156 9.03 -3.99 -1.79
CA GLU A 156 7.78 -4.57 -2.27
C GLU A 156 6.77 -4.74 -1.13
N LEU A 157 7.18 -5.33 -0.02
CA LEU A 157 6.31 -5.52 1.14
C LEU A 157 5.87 -4.20 1.78
N GLU A 158 6.73 -3.18 1.77
CA GLU A 158 6.36 -1.83 2.19
C GLU A 158 5.34 -1.20 1.23
N ARG A 159 5.55 -1.35 -0.09
CA ARG A 159 4.62 -0.88 -1.11
C ARG A 159 3.24 -1.52 -0.96
N MET A 160 3.20 -2.80 -0.65
CA MET A 160 1.95 -3.52 -0.34
C MET A 160 1.29 -3.03 0.95
N GLY A 161 2.02 -2.36 1.84
CA GLY A 161 1.53 -1.92 3.13
C GLY A 161 1.63 -2.96 4.26
N LEU A 162 2.38 -4.05 4.06
CA LEU A 162 2.64 -5.06 5.09
C LEU A 162 3.81 -4.68 5.99
N LEU A 163 4.79 -3.96 5.45
CA LEU A 163 5.86 -3.32 6.20
C LEU A 163 5.69 -1.80 6.14
N GLU A 164 6.25 -1.13 7.13
CA GLU A 164 6.34 0.33 7.18
C GLU A 164 7.73 0.75 7.66
N GLU A 165 8.12 1.97 7.32
CA GLU A 165 9.32 2.57 7.86
C GLU A 165 9.11 2.89 9.34
N ALA A 166 9.86 2.22 10.19
CA ALA A 166 9.80 2.48 11.62
C ALA A 166 10.57 3.75 11.95
N LYS A 167 9.93 4.66 12.67
CA LYS A 167 10.61 5.79 13.32
C LYS A 167 11.38 5.25 14.53
N VAL A 168 12.59 4.77 14.29
CA VAL A 168 13.44 4.30 15.37
C VAL A 168 13.81 5.47 16.24
N LYS A 169 13.27 5.52 17.45
CA LYS A 169 13.89 6.28 18.54
C LYS A 169 15.25 5.66 18.74
N ILE A 170 16.33 6.40 18.47
CA ILE A 170 17.69 5.95 18.74
C ILE A 170 17.74 5.57 20.22
N ILE A 171 17.70 4.29 20.51
CA ILE A 171 17.95 3.78 21.85
C ILE A 171 19.44 4.07 22.09
N LYS A 172 19.70 5.10 22.85
CA LYS A 172 21.05 5.36 23.35
C LYS A 172 21.38 4.24 24.31
N PHE A 173 22.04 3.20 23.82
CA PHE A 173 22.74 2.27 24.71
C PHE A 173 23.79 3.07 25.47
N GLY A 174 23.68 3.13 26.81
CA GLY A 174 24.41 4.05 27.68
C GLY A 174 25.94 3.99 27.63
N ASP A 175 26.55 3.05 26.95
CA ASP A 175 28.00 2.81 26.96
C ASP A 175 28.74 3.07 25.62
N ARG A 176 28.11 3.71 24.66
CA ARG A 176 28.83 4.09 23.44
C ARG A 176 29.66 5.34 23.66
N LYS A 177 30.98 5.15 23.84
CA LYS A 177 31.97 6.23 23.99
C LYS A 177 32.17 7.10 22.75
N SER A 178 31.61 6.75 21.59
CA SER A 178 31.71 7.54 20.36
C SER A 178 30.34 7.95 19.85
N LYS A 179 30.16 9.24 19.59
CA LYS A 179 28.98 9.75 18.87
C LYS A 179 28.99 9.15 17.45
N PRO A 180 27.88 8.53 16.96
CA PRO A 180 27.82 8.10 15.58
C PRO A 180 28.07 9.31 14.68
N LYS A 181 28.96 9.15 13.68
CA LYS A 181 29.20 10.20 12.68
C LYS A 181 27.87 10.58 12.03
N LYS A 182 27.70 11.85 11.68
CA LYS A 182 26.48 12.41 11.07
C LYS A 182 26.00 11.58 9.86
N GLU A 183 26.92 10.98 9.13
CA GLU A 183 26.69 10.13 7.96
C GLU A 183 26.02 8.78 8.29
N THR A 184 26.20 8.25 9.48
CA THR A 184 25.59 6.98 9.90
C THR A 184 24.10 7.12 10.28
N ARG A 185 23.63 8.33 10.46
CA ARG A 185 22.23 8.62 10.88
C ARG A 185 21.25 8.70 9.72
N THR A 186 21.70 8.88 8.48
CA THR A 186 20.87 9.22 7.32
C THR A 186 20.64 8.06 6.35
N HIS A 187 21.35 6.93 6.49
CA HIS A 187 21.38 5.91 5.45
C HIS A 187 20.68 4.59 5.78
N HIS A 188 20.16 4.41 6.99
CA HIS A 188 19.50 3.15 7.34
C HIS A 188 18.00 3.34 7.54
N LYS A 189 17.26 2.88 6.56
CA LYS A 189 15.82 2.71 6.65
C LYS A 189 15.52 1.46 7.47
N TYR A 190 14.70 1.58 8.49
CA TYR A 190 14.26 0.48 9.35
C TYR A 190 12.87 0.06 8.94
N TYR A 191 12.69 -1.23 8.71
CA TYR A 191 11.43 -1.83 8.31
C TYR A 191 10.84 -2.62 9.48
N GLY A 192 9.59 -2.35 9.80
CA GLY A 192 8.80 -3.08 10.78
C GLY A 192 7.44 -3.47 10.20
N LEU A 193 6.71 -4.33 10.91
CA LEU A 193 5.35 -4.67 10.50
C LEU A 193 4.42 -3.46 10.66
N SER A 194 3.60 -3.22 9.65
CA SER A 194 2.41 -2.39 9.78
C SER A 194 1.34 -3.11 10.61
N ARG A 195 0.29 -2.39 11.00
CA ARG A 195 -0.84 -3.04 11.69
C ARG A 195 -1.43 -4.19 10.88
N ILE A 196 -1.66 -3.98 9.58
CA ILE A 196 -2.17 -5.06 8.72
C ILE A 196 -1.15 -6.18 8.55
N GLY A 197 0.14 -5.86 8.51
CA GLY A 197 1.22 -6.84 8.48
C GLY A 197 1.22 -7.73 9.72
N GLU A 198 1.01 -7.18 10.91
CA GLU A 198 0.87 -7.95 12.15
C GLU A 198 -0.32 -8.92 12.10
N LEU A 199 -1.46 -8.48 11.60
CA LEU A 199 -2.64 -9.32 11.46
C LEU A 199 -2.44 -10.44 10.45
N VAL A 200 -1.77 -10.16 9.34
CA VAL A 200 -1.41 -11.16 8.31
C VAL A 200 -0.45 -12.20 8.88
N VAL A 201 0.59 -11.79 9.58
CA VAL A 201 1.56 -12.72 10.22
C VAL A 201 0.86 -13.61 11.25
N ARG A 202 0.03 -13.03 12.11
CA ARG A 202 -0.75 -13.79 13.11
C ARG A 202 -1.62 -14.85 12.46
N GLU A 203 -2.33 -14.49 11.39
CA GLU A 203 -3.20 -15.43 10.68
C GLU A 203 -2.39 -16.51 9.95
N MET A 204 -1.25 -16.18 9.35
CA MET A 204 -0.37 -17.18 8.73
C MET A 204 0.17 -18.17 9.75
N LYS A 205 0.54 -17.72 10.95
CA LYS A 205 0.93 -18.61 12.06
C LYS A 205 -0.20 -19.53 12.49
N ARG A 206 -1.40 -18.97 12.61
CA ARG A 206 -2.62 -19.75 12.96
C ARG A 206 -2.91 -20.85 11.94
N ARG A 207 -2.70 -20.58 10.66
CA ARG A 207 -2.90 -21.55 9.56
C ARG A 207 -1.73 -22.49 9.35
N GLY A 208 -0.61 -22.33 10.06
CA GLY A 208 0.60 -23.13 9.86
C GLY A 208 1.37 -22.83 8.58
N ILE A 209 1.13 -21.67 7.94
CA ILE A 209 1.87 -21.23 6.73
C ILE A 209 3.28 -20.81 7.09
N ILE A 210 3.46 -20.23 8.27
CA ILE A 210 4.76 -19.91 8.88
C ILE A 210 4.84 -20.51 10.29
N PRO A 211 6.04 -20.80 10.81
CA PRO A 211 6.23 -21.29 12.17
C PRO A 211 5.70 -20.33 13.23
N LYS A 212 5.24 -20.90 14.35
CA LYS A 212 4.79 -20.12 15.52
C LYS A 212 5.96 -19.46 16.22
#